data_ba08c076483a52b6a38eb830519cece8
#
_entry.id   ba08c076483a52b6a38eb830519cece8
#
_cell.length_a   1.000
_cell.length_b   1.000
_cell.length_c   1.000
_cell.angle_alpha   90.00
_cell.angle_beta   90.00
_cell.angle_gamma   90.00
#
_symmetry.space_group_name_H-M   'P 1'
#
loop_
_entity.id
_entity.type
_entity.pdbx_description
1 polymer ?
#
loop_
_entity_poly.entity_id
_entity_poly.type
_entity_poly.pdbx_seq_one_letter_code
_entity_poly.pdbx_strand_id
1 'polypeptide(L)'
;MNWVVTCTKCRSSYVYESGQGLPDMCSTCSEKGKKEVKKFLEREQKRKEMLMVSTVEIPDRKIIKTLGIVSHQQIFGMSLLKELNFEKFNGGISLSWTEKVNDGREMSLQSIKDEAIELGGNAVVGVDMFDQVLGVHNDMIMMLVGVKGTAVVVD
;
A
#
# COMPACT_ATOMS: atom_id res chain seq x y z
N MET A 1 -4.61 18.63 -39.96
CA MET A 1 -5.93 17.98 -40.16
C MET A 1 -6.56 17.86 -38.78
N ASN A 2 -7.77 18.40 -38.65
CA ASN A 2 -8.51 18.34 -37.38
C ASN A 2 -9.48 17.14 -37.43
N TRP A 3 -9.38 16.27 -36.46
CA TRP A 3 -10.24 15.09 -36.34
C TRP A 3 -11.17 15.27 -35.15
N VAL A 4 -12.47 14.96 -35.33
CA VAL A 4 -13.41 14.88 -34.21
C VAL A 4 -13.31 13.48 -33.62
N VAL A 5 -12.87 13.38 -32.37
CA VAL A 5 -12.63 12.13 -31.65
C VAL A 5 -13.49 12.10 -30.37
N THR A 6 -13.89 10.93 -29.96
CA THR A 6 -14.61 10.76 -28.71
C THR A 6 -13.63 10.35 -27.60
N CYS A 7 -13.61 11.10 -26.50
CA CYS A 7 -12.77 10.78 -25.34
C CYS A 7 -13.19 9.44 -24.72
N THR A 8 -12.24 8.52 -24.58
CA THR A 8 -12.48 7.19 -24.00
C THR A 8 -12.83 7.25 -22.51
N LYS A 9 -12.42 8.31 -21.79
CA LYS A 9 -12.64 8.47 -20.36
C LYS A 9 -13.96 9.16 -20.02
N CYS A 10 -14.30 10.28 -20.68
CA CYS A 10 -15.51 11.05 -20.38
C CYS A 10 -16.61 10.98 -21.46
N ARG A 11 -16.32 10.31 -22.59
CA ARG A 11 -17.20 10.16 -23.76
C ARG A 11 -17.61 11.48 -24.45
N SER A 12 -16.96 12.59 -24.12
CA SER A 12 -17.19 13.87 -24.81
C SER A 12 -16.45 13.90 -26.15
N SER A 13 -17.08 14.49 -27.18
CA SER A 13 -16.43 14.73 -28.44
C SER A 13 -15.49 15.94 -28.34
N TYR A 14 -14.29 15.86 -28.93
CA TYR A 14 -13.32 16.94 -28.98
C TYR A 14 -12.58 16.93 -30.30
N VAL A 15 -11.99 18.07 -30.64
CA VAL A 15 -11.17 18.21 -31.85
C VAL A 15 -9.72 17.84 -31.48
N TYR A 16 -9.17 16.84 -32.18
CA TYR A 16 -7.78 16.41 -32.03
C TYR A 16 -6.92 17.03 -33.10
N GLU A 17 -5.87 17.74 -32.68
CA GLU A 17 -4.80 18.22 -33.56
C GLU A 17 -3.55 17.35 -33.32
N SER A 18 -2.91 16.89 -34.41
CA SER A 18 -1.71 16.06 -34.31
C SER A 18 -0.62 16.77 -33.49
N GLY A 19 -0.18 16.14 -32.42
CA GLY A 19 0.82 16.70 -31.48
C GLY A 19 0.25 17.16 -30.12
N GLN A 20 -1.07 17.09 -29.89
CA GLN A 20 -1.72 17.44 -28.64
C GLN A 20 -2.18 16.18 -27.89
N GLY A 21 -1.35 15.70 -26.95
CA GLY A 21 -1.76 14.64 -26.02
C GLY A 21 -1.97 13.26 -26.66
N LEU A 22 -2.70 12.39 -25.94
CA LEU A 22 -3.09 11.07 -26.45
C LEU A 22 -4.34 11.21 -27.33
N PRO A 23 -4.36 10.62 -28.54
CA PRO A 23 -5.48 10.77 -29.49
C PRO A 23 -6.83 10.28 -28.95
N ASP A 24 -6.84 9.48 -27.88
CA ASP A 24 -8.04 8.90 -27.31
C ASP A 24 -8.60 9.68 -26.11
N MET A 25 -7.96 10.79 -25.70
CA MET A 25 -8.37 11.58 -24.52
C MET A 25 -8.43 13.07 -24.82
N CYS A 26 -9.52 13.74 -24.41
CA CYS A 26 -9.61 15.20 -24.47
C CYS A 26 -8.55 15.87 -23.55
N SER A 27 -8.22 17.12 -23.84
CA SER A 27 -7.20 17.90 -23.11
C SER A 27 -7.44 17.89 -21.59
N THR A 28 -8.67 18.06 -21.14
CA THR A 28 -9.04 18.05 -19.70
C THR A 28 -8.77 16.71 -19.05
N CYS A 29 -9.08 15.59 -19.72
CA CYS A 29 -8.81 14.25 -19.20
C CYS A 29 -7.33 13.91 -19.23
N SER A 30 -6.61 14.36 -20.27
CA SER A 30 -5.16 14.22 -20.40
C SER A 30 -4.42 14.99 -19.31
N GLU A 31 -4.81 16.23 -19.02
CA GLU A 31 -4.22 17.02 -17.93
C GLU A 31 -4.55 16.45 -16.54
N LYS A 32 -5.79 15.99 -16.34
CA LYS A 32 -6.14 15.24 -15.11
C LYS A 32 -5.27 13.99 -14.95
N GLY A 33 -5.11 13.20 -16.00
CA GLY A 33 -4.25 12.03 -15.99
C GLY A 33 -2.80 12.37 -15.63
N LYS A 34 -2.24 13.41 -16.22
CA LYS A 34 -0.88 13.90 -15.90
C LYS A 34 -0.76 14.33 -14.44
N LYS A 35 -1.77 15.03 -13.90
CA LYS A 35 -1.78 15.43 -12.49
C LYS A 35 -1.90 14.22 -11.53
N GLU A 36 -2.72 13.25 -11.89
CA GLU A 36 -2.86 12.00 -11.12
C GLU A 36 -1.55 11.21 -11.11
N VAL A 37 -0.88 11.06 -12.25
CA VAL A 37 0.43 10.40 -12.36
C VAL A 37 1.49 11.15 -11.55
N LYS A 38 1.53 12.48 -11.62
CA LYS A 38 2.47 13.28 -10.83
C LYS A 38 2.25 13.07 -9.33
N LYS A 39 1.00 13.14 -8.87
CA LYS A 39 0.65 12.84 -7.47
C LYS A 39 1.06 11.45 -7.03
N PHE A 40 0.85 10.46 -7.90
CA PHE A 40 1.25 9.08 -7.62
C PHE A 40 2.77 8.97 -7.45
N LEU A 41 3.54 9.55 -8.38
CA LEU A 41 5.01 9.53 -8.31
C LEU A 41 5.55 10.26 -7.06
N GLU A 42 4.97 11.40 -6.69
CA GLU A 42 5.33 12.12 -5.47
C GLU A 42 5.03 11.30 -4.21
N ARG A 43 3.91 10.56 -4.18
CA ARG A 43 3.56 9.65 -3.08
C ARG A 43 4.53 8.48 -2.98
N GLU A 44 4.85 7.86 -4.11
CA GLU A 44 5.84 6.78 -4.18
C GLU A 44 7.23 7.23 -3.71
N GLN A 45 7.65 8.44 -4.09
CA GLN A 45 8.90 9.00 -3.62
C GLN A 45 8.88 9.18 -2.09
N LYS A 46 7.82 9.77 -1.54
CA LYS A 46 7.66 9.91 -0.08
C LYS A 46 7.65 8.57 0.65
N ARG A 47 7.01 7.53 0.08
CA ARG A 47 7.04 6.17 0.65
C ARG A 47 8.45 5.60 0.74
N LYS A 48 9.27 5.82 -0.29
CA LYS A 48 10.67 5.35 -0.32
C LYS A 48 11.55 6.07 0.69
N GLU A 49 11.32 7.35 0.88
CA GLU A 49 12.08 8.19 1.80
C GLU A 49 11.62 8.07 3.26
N MET A 50 10.43 7.51 3.49
CA MET A 50 9.87 7.40 4.83
C MET A 50 10.67 6.45 5.71
N LEU A 51 11.14 6.96 6.83
CA LEU A 51 11.83 6.17 7.84
C LEU A 51 10.81 5.39 8.69
N MET A 52 11.12 4.12 8.95
CA MET A 52 10.32 3.28 9.83
C MET A 52 11.24 2.55 10.80
N VAL A 53 10.99 2.71 12.08
CA VAL A 53 11.78 2.08 13.14
C VAL A 53 10.88 1.48 14.22
N SER A 54 11.31 0.37 14.80
CA SER A 54 10.64 -0.27 15.93
C SER A 54 10.92 0.43 17.26
N THR A 55 11.95 1.26 17.32
CA THR A 55 12.28 2.07 18.48
C THR A 55 11.40 3.31 18.56
N VAL A 56 11.27 3.89 19.75
CA VAL A 56 10.52 5.14 19.98
C VAL A 56 11.33 6.38 19.55
N GLU A 57 12.62 6.21 19.32
CA GLU A 57 13.55 7.26 18.88
C GLU A 57 14.28 6.83 17.62
N ILE A 58 14.66 7.77 16.77
CA ILE A 58 15.48 7.56 15.59
C ILE A 58 16.88 8.11 15.93
N PRO A 59 17.93 7.29 15.86
CA PRO A 59 19.30 7.79 16.05
C PRO A 59 19.60 8.94 15.08
N ASP A 60 20.28 9.96 15.56
CA ASP A 60 20.72 11.14 14.79
C ASP A 60 19.58 11.99 14.18
N ARG A 61 18.35 11.80 14.63
CA ARG A 61 17.17 12.56 14.20
C ARG A 61 16.33 13.01 15.40
N LYS A 62 15.89 14.24 15.38
CA LYS A 62 15.02 14.77 16.44
C LYS A 62 13.57 14.75 15.99
N ILE A 63 12.70 14.21 16.83
CA ILE A 63 11.25 14.30 16.61
C ILE A 63 10.82 15.76 16.87
N ILE A 64 10.36 16.43 15.82
CA ILE A 64 9.85 17.81 15.86
C ILE A 64 8.39 17.83 16.26
N LYS A 65 7.61 16.87 15.76
CA LYS A 65 6.18 16.79 15.98
C LYS A 65 5.67 15.36 15.93
N THR A 66 4.85 14.99 16.90
CA THR A 66 4.06 13.74 16.87
C THR A 66 2.71 14.06 16.23
N LEU A 67 2.29 13.23 15.26
CA LEU A 67 1.08 13.46 14.48
C LEU A 67 -0.08 12.58 14.93
N GLY A 68 0.18 11.33 15.32
CA GLY A 68 -0.82 10.41 15.76
C GLY A 68 -0.42 8.95 15.56
N ILE A 69 -1.31 8.06 16.00
CA ILE A 69 -1.16 6.62 15.80
C ILE A 69 -1.60 6.29 14.38
N VAL A 70 -0.81 5.49 13.70
CA VAL A 70 -1.14 4.87 12.42
C VAL A 70 -1.21 3.37 12.59
N SER A 71 -2.22 2.73 12.01
CA SER A 71 -2.40 1.28 12.14
C SER A 71 -3.13 0.70 10.94
N HIS A 72 -2.71 -0.47 10.52
CA HIS A 72 -3.40 -1.23 9.50
C HIS A 72 -3.44 -2.70 9.88
N GLN A 73 -4.55 -3.34 9.61
CA GLN A 73 -4.71 -4.78 9.82
C GLN A 73 -5.57 -5.38 8.73
N GLN A 74 -5.29 -6.63 8.40
CA GLN A 74 -6.07 -7.38 7.44
C GLN A 74 -6.27 -8.81 7.91
N ILE A 75 -7.40 -9.37 7.51
CA ILE A 75 -7.77 -10.75 7.81
C ILE A 75 -7.80 -11.50 6.50
N PHE A 76 -7.15 -12.66 6.47
CA PHE A 76 -7.21 -13.56 5.34
C PHE A 76 -7.46 -14.99 5.79
N GLY A 77 -8.15 -15.73 4.94
CA GLY A 77 -8.41 -17.16 5.14
C GLY A 77 -7.42 -18.01 4.35
N MET A 78 -6.96 -19.08 4.98
CA MET A 78 -6.11 -20.08 4.36
C MET A 78 -6.79 -21.44 4.43
N SER A 79 -6.96 -22.12 3.28
CA SER A 79 -7.58 -23.43 3.24
C SER A 79 -6.62 -24.50 3.75
N LEU A 80 -7.01 -25.24 4.77
CA LEU A 80 -6.24 -26.38 5.28
C LEU A 80 -6.08 -27.48 4.23
N LEU A 81 -7.13 -27.77 3.46
CA LEU A 81 -7.12 -28.87 2.50
C LEU A 81 -6.33 -28.58 1.22
N LYS A 82 -6.33 -27.33 0.74
CA LYS A 82 -5.63 -26.94 -0.49
C LYS A 82 -4.15 -26.68 -0.31
N GLU A 83 -3.75 -26.25 0.87
CA GLU A 83 -2.38 -25.77 1.13
C GLU A 83 -1.55 -26.77 1.94
N LEU A 84 -2.18 -27.71 2.63
CA LEU A 84 -1.52 -28.84 3.25
C LEU A 84 -1.32 -29.95 2.21
N ASN A 85 -0.17 -29.95 1.56
CA ASN A 85 0.28 -31.10 0.79
C ASN A 85 0.74 -32.14 1.82
N PHE A 86 -0.18 -33.03 2.25
CA PHE A 86 0.04 -34.00 3.31
C PHE A 86 1.23 -34.93 3.07
N GLU A 87 1.67 -35.10 1.83
CA GLU A 87 2.86 -35.88 1.48
C GLU A 87 4.18 -35.27 1.95
N LYS A 88 4.19 -33.96 2.30
CA LYS A 88 5.36 -33.21 2.80
C LYS A 88 5.28 -32.83 4.28
N PHE A 89 4.30 -33.33 5.01
CA PHE A 89 4.04 -32.93 6.40
C PHE A 89 4.95 -33.69 7.39
N ASN A 90 6.25 -33.56 7.23
CA ASN A 90 7.24 -34.04 8.21
C ASN A 90 7.79 -32.89 9.09
N GLY A 91 6.92 -31.95 9.49
CA GLY A 91 7.32 -30.87 10.40
C GLY A 91 8.16 -29.78 9.75
N GLY A 92 7.93 -29.48 8.48
CA GLY A 92 8.63 -28.43 7.73
C GLY A 92 7.91 -27.07 7.75
N ILE A 93 8.60 -26.03 7.25
CA ILE A 93 8.05 -24.71 7.03
C ILE A 93 7.08 -24.76 5.84
N SER A 94 5.85 -24.29 6.03
CA SER A 94 4.92 -24.11 4.92
C SER A 94 5.26 -22.82 4.16
N LEU A 95 5.85 -22.94 2.97
CA LEU A 95 6.24 -21.79 2.16
C LEU A 95 5.04 -20.93 1.76
N SER A 96 3.91 -21.53 1.37
CA SER A 96 2.72 -20.80 0.95
C SER A 96 2.11 -19.96 2.09
N TRP A 97 2.16 -20.45 3.32
CA TRP A 97 1.71 -19.72 4.48
C TRP A 97 2.65 -18.57 4.83
N THR A 98 3.96 -18.85 4.78
CA THR A 98 4.98 -17.83 5.02
C THR A 98 4.86 -16.69 4.01
N GLU A 99 4.68 -16.99 2.74
CA GLU A 99 4.47 -16.00 1.68
C GLU A 99 3.25 -15.13 1.96
N LYS A 100 2.08 -15.72 2.26
CA LYS A 100 0.85 -14.96 2.56
C LYS A 100 0.98 -14.07 3.78
N VAL A 101 1.63 -14.55 4.83
CA VAL A 101 1.86 -13.74 6.04
C VAL A 101 2.81 -12.59 5.71
N ASN A 102 3.87 -12.83 4.96
CA ASN A 102 4.81 -11.80 4.55
C ASN A 102 4.15 -10.76 3.64
N ASP A 103 3.34 -11.19 2.67
CA ASP A 103 2.56 -10.29 1.81
C ASP A 103 1.62 -9.43 2.65
N GLY A 104 0.94 -10.03 3.65
CA GLY A 104 0.08 -9.32 4.57
C GLY A 104 0.81 -8.28 5.40
N ARG A 105 2.01 -8.60 5.89
CA ARG A 105 2.88 -7.66 6.61
C ARG A 105 3.33 -6.52 5.70
N GLU A 106 3.80 -6.82 4.49
CA GLU A 106 4.24 -5.82 3.53
C GLU A 106 3.11 -4.85 3.16
N MET A 107 1.93 -5.36 2.85
CA MET A 107 0.74 -4.54 2.57
C MET A 107 0.38 -3.64 3.76
N SER A 108 0.45 -4.16 4.97
CA SER A 108 0.16 -3.40 6.18
C SER A 108 1.22 -2.32 6.43
N LEU A 109 2.50 -2.61 6.20
CA LEU A 109 3.58 -1.62 6.27
C LEU A 109 3.40 -0.49 5.25
N GLN A 110 3.02 -0.82 4.01
CA GLN A 110 2.74 0.20 2.99
C GLN A 110 1.54 1.06 3.36
N SER A 111 0.51 0.46 3.93
CA SER A 111 -0.71 1.18 4.35
C SER A 111 -0.43 2.19 5.47
N ILE A 112 0.35 1.83 6.49
CA ILE A 112 0.70 2.79 7.56
C ILE A 112 1.64 3.88 7.08
N LYS A 113 2.51 3.64 6.07
CA LYS A 113 3.28 4.69 5.40
C LYS A 113 2.35 5.70 4.73
N ASP A 114 1.35 5.21 4.01
CA ASP A 114 0.37 6.07 3.34
C ASP A 114 -0.40 6.93 4.34
N GLU A 115 -0.86 6.34 5.43
CA GLU A 115 -1.55 7.06 6.49
C GLU A 115 -0.64 8.12 7.13
N ALA A 116 0.62 7.78 7.39
CA ALA A 116 1.59 8.73 7.92
C ALA A 116 1.87 9.89 6.94
N ILE A 117 1.96 9.62 5.62
CA ILE A 117 2.11 10.66 4.59
C ILE A 117 0.88 11.57 4.54
N GLU A 118 -0.32 11.02 4.67
CA GLU A 118 -1.57 11.79 4.69
C GLU A 118 -1.65 12.72 5.92
N LEU A 119 -1.12 12.28 7.06
CA LEU A 119 -0.96 13.10 8.26
C LEU A 119 0.16 14.16 8.13
N GLY A 120 0.99 14.09 7.10
CA GLY A 120 2.12 14.99 6.87
C GLY A 120 3.42 14.54 7.55
N GLY A 121 3.52 13.28 7.95
CA GLY A 121 4.71 12.68 8.55
C GLY A 121 5.77 12.31 7.51
N ASN A 122 7.00 12.21 7.97
CA ASN A 122 8.15 11.70 7.22
C ASN A 122 8.84 10.50 7.90
N ALA A 123 8.32 10.11 9.08
CA ALA A 123 8.78 8.90 9.77
C ALA A 123 7.64 8.25 10.57
N VAL A 124 7.79 6.95 10.84
CA VAL A 124 6.95 6.18 11.76
C VAL A 124 7.86 5.51 12.80
N VAL A 125 7.62 5.79 14.07
CA VAL A 125 8.37 5.24 15.20
C VAL A 125 7.53 4.25 15.99
N GLY A 126 8.18 3.38 16.76
CA GLY A 126 7.50 2.38 17.57
C GLY A 126 6.70 1.39 16.73
N VAL A 127 7.21 1.06 15.54
CA VAL A 127 6.54 0.11 14.65
C VAL A 127 6.51 -1.26 15.30
N ASP A 128 5.31 -1.79 15.47
CA ASP A 128 5.05 -3.11 16.01
C ASP A 128 4.20 -3.91 15.03
N MET A 129 4.64 -5.14 14.75
CA MET A 129 3.94 -6.08 13.86
C MET A 129 3.39 -7.22 14.70
N PHE A 130 2.15 -7.56 14.46
CA PHE A 130 1.48 -8.64 15.17
C PHE A 130 0.69 -9.53 14.23
N ASP A 131 0.69 -10.82 14.53
CA ASP A 131 -0.07 -11.83 13.83
C ASP A 131 -0.88 -12.64 14.84
N GLN A 132 -2.11 -12.99 14.48
CA GLN A 132 -2.99 -13.76 15.35
C GLN A 132 -3.85 -14.71 14.53
N VAL A 133 -3.92 -15.96 14.97
CA VAL A 133 -4.93 -16.90 14.48
C VAL A 133 -6.24 -16.59 15.18
N LEU A 134 -7.26 -16.22 14.42
CA LEU A 134 -8.60 -15.91 14.95
C LEU A 134 -9.45 -17.14 15.16
N GLY A 135 -9.20 -18.20 14.41
CA GLY A 135 -9.93 -19.45 14.51
C GLY A 135 -9.92 -20.26 13.22
N VAL A 136 -10.63 -21.38 13.25
CA VAL A 136 -10.83 -22.25 12.09
C VAL A 136 -12.33 -22.32 11.80
N HIS A 137 -12.72 -22.09 10.56
CA HIS A 137 -14.10 -22.19 10.12
C HIS A 137 -14.15 -22.82 8.72
N ASN A 138 -14.95 -23.89 8.56
CA ASN A 138 -15.12 -24.63 7.29
C ASN A 138 -13.78 -24.96 6.60
N ASP A 139 -12.85 -25.61 7.30
CA ASP A 139 -11.51 -25.96 6.81
C ASP A 139 -10.62 -24.76 6.39
N MET A 140 -10.99 -23.58 6.82
CA MET A 140 -10.18 -22.36 6.65
C MET A 140 -9.66 -21.88 7.99
N ILE A 141 -8.36 -21.63 8.06
CA ILE A 141 -7.76 -20.88 9.17
C ILE A 141 -7.90 -19.39 8.85
N MET A 142 -8.52 -18.67 9.78
CA MET A 142 -8.61 -17.21 9.74
C MET A 142 -7.44 -16.61 10.49
N MET A 143 -6.66 -15.78 9.82
CA MET A 143 -5.47 -15.15 10.37
C MET A 143 -5.56 -13.64 10.23
N LEU A 144 -5.25 -12.94 11.32
CA LEU A 144 -5.09 -11.49 11.36
C LEU A 144 -3.60 -11.17 11.27
N VAL A 145 -3.25 -10.26 10.39
CA VAL A 145 -1.92 -9.65 10.33
C VAL A 145 -2.09 -8.15 10.45
N GLY A 146 -1.32 -7.53 11.30
CA GLY A 146 -1.42 -6.10 11.52
C GLY A 146 -0.08 -5.44 11.84
N VAL A 147 -0.06 -4.14 11.62
CA VAL A 147 1.05 -3.25 11.92
C VAL A 147 0.50 -1.97 12.54
N LYS A 148 1.18 -1.45 13.55
CA LYS A 148 0.87 -0.16 14.17
C LYS A 148 2.16 0.61 14.43
N GLY A 149 2.03 1.91 14.60
CA GLY A 149 3.15 2.79 14.92
C GLY A 149 2.66 4.20 15.21
N THR A 150 3.58 5.12 15.39
CA THR A 150 3.30 6.54 15.60
C THR A 150 3.91 7.34 14.47
N ALA A 151 3.08 8.08 13.73
CA ALA A 151 3.53 9.01 12.69
C ALA A 151 4.14 10.25 13.33
N VAL A 152 5.31 10.63 12.88
CA VAL A 152 6.07 11.79 13.38
C VAL A 152 6.67 12.60 12.24
N VAL A 153 7.04 13.84 12.55
CA VAL A 153 7.92 14.65 11.72
C VAL A 153 9.27 14.70 12.40
N VAL A 154 10.31 14.34 11.67
CA VAL A 154 11.73 14.44 12.09
C VAL A 154 12.47 15.41 11.19
N ASP A 155 13.59 15.96 11.71
CA ASP A 155 14.49 16.86 10.98
C ASP A 155 15.35 16.15 9.94
#